data_0bfd212766573c6c9149e651a67ccfba
#
_entry.id   0bfd212766573c6c9149e651a67ccfba
#
_cell.length_a   1.000
_cell.length_b   1.000
_cell.length_c   1.000
_cell.angle_alpha   90.00
_cell.angle_beta   90.00
_cell.angle_gamma   90.00
#
_symmetry.space_group_name_H-M   'P 1'
#
loop_
_entity.id
_entity.type
_entity.pdbx_description
1 polymer ?
#
loop_
_entity_poly.entity_id
_entity_poly.type
_entity_poly.pdbx_seq_one_letter_code
_entity_poly.pdbx_strand_id
1 'polypeptide(L)'
;MSEPLVIRFQRMLMGNETGTPDLLRMAKAIAVKLQLKDVCEWIDYELNGYPPKMTVPDYRITKGKLLGRNPQIGLIPMMVSNAKQEDKLRTVHMRAPVSELALAYDMQEATMDFPFSTEFSNQLQQSQPDFMRFPVVRRIGQSKLVNVVEQVRNRLLDWSLALEQQGILGENLQFTQQDKNRAPMTTNNFNFHGNISNAGVIGADNHDFTQQNTLQVTAGDFDALKAGLESLGFTAQDVQELKTVLDSEPVPAEPGRVLPKVYAWIGKAGERLLDAGLDKAAPLAIEAITKYLGA
;
A
#
# COMPACT_ATOMS: atom_id res chain seq x y z
N MET A 1 24.28 24.67 -20.50
CA MET A 1 23.85 23.25 -20.40
C MET A 1 22.39 23.27 -19.92
N SER A 2 21.52 22.51 -20.56
CA SER A 2 20.10 22.39 -20.13
C SER A 2 20.05 21.60 -18.82
N GLU A 3 19.16 21.99 -17.91
CA GLU A 3 18.95 21.26 -16.66
C GLU A 3 18.51 19.81 -16.97
N PRO A 4 19.09 18.81 -16.27
CA PRO A 4 18.71 17.40 -16.42
C PRO A 4 17.23 17.16 -16.13
N LEU A 5 16.62 16.21 -16.87
CA LEU A 5 15.17 15.97 -16.81
C LEU A 5 14.66 15.60 -15.42
N VAL A 6 15.41 14.73 -14.70
CA VAL A 6 15.03 14.29 -13.36
C VAL A 6 15.10 15.46 -12.37
N ILE A 7 16.14 16.30 -12.42
CA ILE A 7 16.28 17.49 -11.55
C ILE A 7 15.15 18.49 -11.80
N ARG A 8 14.84 18.75 -13.08
CA ARG A 8 13.70 19.59 -13.44
C ARG A 8 12.39 19.03 -12.89
N PHE A 9 12.20 17.72 -12.97
CA PHE A 9 11.01 17.04 -12.45
C PHE A 9 10.89 17.18 -10.92
N GLN A 10 11.97 17.02 -10.17
CA GLN A 10 12.02 17.25 -8.73
C GLN A 10 11.62 18.67 -8.35
N ARG A 11 12.16 19.66 -9.08
CA ARG A 11 11.81 21.06 -8.83
C ARG A 11 10.30 21.31 -9.02
N MET A 12 9.69 20.73 -10.06
CA MET A 12 8.26 20.82 -10.29
C MET A 12 7.44 20.11 -9.21
N LEU A 13 7.94 18.99 -8.68
CA LEU A 13 7.31 18.26 -7.58
C LEU A 13 7.34 19.03 -6.26
N MET A 14 8.42 19.72 -5.97
CA MET A 14 8.57 20.56 -4.76
C MET A 14 7.78 21.86 -4.83
N GLY A 15 7.53 22.38 -6.03
CA GLY A 15 6.72 23.58 -6.23
C GLY A 15 5.22 23.28 -6.24
N ASN A 16 4.37 24.28 -6.08
CA ASN A 16 2.91 24.16 -6.11
C ASN A 16 2.27 24.60 -7.43
N GLU A 17 3.09 25.03 -8.40
CA GLU A 17 2.62 25.60 -9.66
C GLU A 17 2.11 24.54 -10.65
N THR A 18 2.63 23.31 -10.55
CA THR A 18 2.30 22.21 -11.48
C THR A 18 1.35 21.22 -10.80
N GLY A 19 0.20 20.99 -11.42
CA GLY A 19 -0.79 20.02 -10.96
C GLY A 19 -0.28 18.58 -11.01
N THR A 20 -0.73 17.76 -10.07
CA THR A 20 -0.32 16.34 -9.97
C THR A 20 -0.58 15.54 -11.25
N PRO A 21 -1.67 15.78 -12.03
CA PRO A 21 -1.85 15.10 -13.32
C PRO A 21 -0.73 15.40 -14.34
N ASP A 22 -0.21 16.64 -14.38
CA ASP A 22 0.86 17.01 -15.30
C ASP A 22 2.20 16.44 -14.84
N LEU A 23 2.45 16.38 -13.52
CA LEU A 23 3.59 15.68 -12.94
C LEU A 23 3.58 14.19 -13.28
N LEU A 24 2.42 13.53 -13.24
CA LEU A 24 2.28 12.13 -13.67
C LEU A 24 2.57 11.93 -15.16
N ARG A 25 2.15 12.86 -16.04
CA ARG A 25 2.49 12.81 -17.47
C ARG A 25 4.00 12.93 -17.69
N MET A 26 4.65 13.81 -16.94
CA MET A 26 6.11 13.95 -17.00
C MET A 26 6.83 12.71 -16.47
N ALA A 27 6.36 12.16 -15.35
CA ALA A 27 6.84 10.90 -14.80
C ALA A 27 6.69 9.74 -15.80
N LYS A 28 5.55 9.68 -16.50
CA LYS A 28 5.32 8.69 -17.56
C LYS A 28 6.35 8.79 -18.69
N ALA A 29 6.66 10.00 -19.12
CA ALA A 29 7.69 10.21 -20.15
C ALA A 29 9.07 9.73 -19.69
N ILE A 30 9.44 9.95 -18.43
CA ILE A 30 10.67 9.45 -17.82
C ILE A 30 10.64 7.91 -17.76
N ALA A 31 9.57 7.32 -17.22
CA ALA A 31 9.43 5.88 -17.05
C ALA A 31 9.47 5.11 -18.38
N VAL A 32 8.79 5.62 -19.42
CA VAL A 32 8.83 5.04 -20.77
C VAL A 32 10.24 5.07 -21.35
N LYS A 33 10.96 6.19 -21.21
CA LYS A 33 12.34 6.33 -21.71
C LYS A 33 13.31 5.41 -20.95
N LEU A 34 13.08 5.13 -19.67
CA LEU A 34 13.82 4.19 -18.84
C LEU A 34 13.34 2.74 -18.99
N GLN A 35 12.27 2.48 -19.74
CA GLN A 35 11.67 1.15 -19.99
C GLN A 35 11.11 0.49 -18.69
N LEU A 36 10.59 1.27 -17.77
CA LEU A 36 10.04 0.85 -16.49
C LEU A 36 8.54 0.54 -16.61
N LYS A 37 8.20 -0.68 -16.98
CA LYS A 37 6.80 -1.09 -17.26
C LYS A 37 5.88 -0.93 -16.06
N ASP A 38 6.31 -1.38 -14.88
CA ASP A 38 5.49 -1.36 -13.65
C ASP A 38 5.17 0.08 -13.21
N VAL A 39 6.14 1.00 -13.36
CA VAL A 39 5.93 2.42 -13.09
C VAL A 39 4.93 3.02 -14.09
N CYS A 40 5.06 2.68 -15.38
CA CYS A 40 4.12 3.12 -16.41
C CYS A 40 2.70 2.64 -16.11
N GLU A 41 2.54 1.38 -15.70
CA GLU A 41 1.24 0.80 -15.35
C GLU A 41 0.61 1.51 -14.16
N TRP A 42 1.38 1.74 -13.08
CA TRP A 42 0.90 2.49 -11.92
C TRP A 42 0.50 3.92 -12.31
N ILE A 43 1.32 4.63 -13.09
CA ILE A 43 1.00 5.98 -13.56
C ILE A 43 -0.29 5.97 -14.39
N ASP A 44 -0.49 4.96 -15.22
CA ASP A 44 -1.71 4.83 -16.02
C ASP A 44 -2.95 4.65 -15.15
N TYR A 45 -2.88 3.87 -14.06
CA TYR A 45 -3.98 3.76 -13.11
C TYR A 45 -4.21 5.07 -12.33
N GLU A 46 -3.16 5.80 -11.97
CA GLU A 46 -3.31 7.11 -11.32
C GLU A 46 -3.97 8.15 -12.24
N LEU A 47 -3.62 8.14 -13.53
CA LEU A 47 -4.16 9.07 -14.51
C LEU A 47 -5.58 8.73 -14.96
N ASN A 48 -5.91 7.45 -15.12
CA ASN A 48 -7.15 6.97 -15.74
C ASN A 48 -8.13 6.33 -14.77
N GLY A 49 -7.72 6.10 -13.52
CA GLY A 49 -8.47 5.38 -12.51
C GLY A 49 -8.22 3.88 -12.50
N TYR A 50 -8.59 3.25 -11.40
CA TYR A 50 -8.37 1.82 -11.13
C TYR A 50 -9.60 1.00 -11.53
N PRO A 51 -9.44 -0.08 -12.32
CA PRO A 51 -10.53 -0.98 -12.68
C PRO A 51 -11.22 -1.60 -11.43
N PRO A 52 -12.52 -1.95 -11.50
CA PRO A 52 -13.28 -2.44 -10.34
C PRO A 52 -12.70 -3.67 -9.65
N LYS A 53 -12.06 -4.58 -10.40
CA LYS A 53 -11.49 -5.84 -9.89
C LYS A 53 -10.05 -5.70 -9.40
N MET A 54 -9.41 -4.57 -9.65
CA MET A 54 -8.02 -4.35 -9.26
C MET A 54 -7.92 -3.88 -7.82
N THR A 55 -6.91 -4.36 -7.10
CA THR A 55 -6.57 -3.82 -5.78
C THR A 55 -5.99 -2.43 -5.95
N VAL A 56 -6.52 -1.46 -5.18
CA VAL A 56 -5.95 -0.12 -5.13
C VAL A 56 -4.84 -0.05 -4.10
N PRO A 57 -3.86 0.85 -4.25
CA PRO A 57 -2.84 1.10 -3.22
C PRO A 57 -3.46 1.50 -1.88
N ASP A 58 -2.76 1.21 -0.78
CA ASP A 58 -3.26 1.46 0.58
C ASP A 58 -3.62 2.93 0.83
N TYR A 59 -2.86 3.88 0.25
CA TYR A 59 -3.17 5.31 0.38
C TYR A 59 -4.49 5.72 -0.30
N ARG A 60 -5.07 4.87 -1.14
CA ARG A 60 -6.39 5.04 -1.75
C ARG A 60 -7.52 4.37 -0.97
N ILE A 61 -7.20 3.73 0.17
CA ILE A 61 -8.17 3.10 1.05
C ILE A 61 -8.39 4.00 2.25
N THR A 62 -9.64 4.38 2.51
CA THR A 62 -9.99 5.24 3.64
C THR A 62 -11.35 4.89 4.22
N LYS A 63 -11.71 5.53 5.33
CA LYS A 63 -13.02 5.37 5.96
C LYS A 63 -13.84 6.64 5.80
N GLY A 64 -15.03 6.50 5.21
CA GLY A 64 -16.00 7.57 5.04
C GLY A 64 -16.97 7.67 6.21
N LYS A 65 -17.75 8.76 6.23
CA LYS A 65 -18.95 8.88 7.06
C LYS A 65 -20.08 8.13 6.37
N LEU A 66 -20.76 7.24 7.10
CA LEU A 66 -21.92 6.51 6.59
C LEU A 66 -23.17 7.37 6.75
N LEU A 67 -23.81 7.72 5.65
CA LEU A 67 -24.93 8.64 5.62
C LEU A 67 -26.09 8.04 4.83
N GLY A 68 -27.31 8.16 5.37
CA GLY A 68 -28.56 7.86 4.65
C GLY A 68 -29.06 9.10 3.92
N ARG A 69 -29.49 8.97 2.68
CA ARG A 69 -30.04 10.08 1.89
C ARG A 69 -31.56 10.15 2.07
N ASN A 70 -31.98 10.88 3.08
CA ASN A 70 -33.40 11.15 3.30
C ASN A 70 -33.91 12.21 2.31
N PRO A 71 -34.97 11.94 1.53
CA PRO A 71 -35.47 12.87 0.53
C PRO A 71 -36.05 14.18 1.11
N GLN A 72 -36.46 14.20 2.38
CA GLN A 72 -37.09 15.38 3.02
C GLN A 72 -36.09 16.28 3.74
N ILE A 73 -35.10 15.68 4.44
CA ILE A 73 -34.18 16.41 5.33
C ILE A 73 -32.72 16.32 4.91
N GLY A 74 -32.43 15.62 3.80
CA GLY A 74 -31.08 15.50 3.27
C GLY A 74 -30.29 14.33 3.87
N LEU A 75 -29.01 14.52 4.13
CA LEU A 75 -28.12 13.47 4.61
C LEU A 75 -28.15 13.35 6.13
N ILE A 76 -28.46 12.15 6.60
CA ILE A 76 -28.53 11.82 8.03
C ILE A 76 -27.45 10.77 8.39
N PRO A 77 -26.81 10.87 9.56
CA PRO A 77 -25.88 9.84 10.01
C PRO A 77 -26.57 8.48 10.15
N MET A 78 -25.91 7.43 9.63
CA MET A 78 -26.37 6.05 9.82
C MET A 78 -25.56 5.38 10.92
N MET A 79 -26.25 4.75 11.87
CA MET A 79 -25.64 3.97 12.94
C MET A 79 -25.75 2.48 12.62
N VAL A 80 -24.66 1.75 12.85
CA VAL A 80 -24.59 0.29 12.69
C VAL A 80 -24.24 -0.31 14.05
N SER A 81 -25.07 -1.21 14.54
CA SER A 81 -24.91 -1.79 15.89
C SER A 81 -23.66 -2.64 16.06
N ASN A 82 -23.13 -3.20 14.96
CA ASN A 82 -21.94 -4.04 14.97
C ASN A 82 -20.72 -3.26 14.46
N ALA A 83 -19.77 -2.99 15.34
CA ALA A 83 -18.56 -2.21 15.02
C ALA A 83 -17.72 -2.79 13.87
N LYS A 84 -17.60 -4.13 13.76
CA LYS A 84 -16.86 -4.77 12.64
C LYS A 84 -17.60 -4.58 11.31
N GLN A 85 -18.92 -4.61 11.34
CA GLN A 85 -19.76 -4.40 10.17
C GLN A 85 -19.74 -2.92 9.76
N GLU A 86 -19.83 -2.01 10.71
CA GLU A 86 -19.69 -0.56 10.47
C GLU A 86 -18.34 -0.25 9.81
N ASP A 87 -17.25 -0.83 10.32
CA ASP A 87 -15.91 -0.62 9.79
C ASP A 87 -15.79 -1.03 8.31
N LYS A 88 -16.34 -2.19 7.96
CA LYS A 88 -16.41 -2.66 6.55
C LYS A 88 -17.28 -1.74 5.69
N LEU A 89 -18.43 -1.31 6.17
CA LEU A 89 -19.33 -0.43 5.44
C LEU A 89 -18.72 0.96 5.20
N ARG A 90 -17.92 1.46 6.14
CA ARG A 90 -17.24 2.76 6.02
C ARG A 90 -16.03 2.75 5.11
N THR A 91 -15.45 1.58 4.84
CA THR A 91 -14.25 1.45 4.01
C THR A 91 -14.56 1.81 2.55
N VAL A 92 -13.75 2.71 2.00
CA VAL A 92 -13.84 3.19 0.61
C VAL A 92 -12.51 2.97 -0.08
N HIS A 93 -12.57 2.35 -1.26
CA HIS A 93 -11.46 2.23 -2.19
C HIS A 93 -11.61 3.31 -3.27
N MET A 94 -10.80 4.35 -3.19
CA MET A 94 -10.87 5.49 -4.12
C MET A 94 -10.25 5.14 -5.46
N ARG A 95 -11.10 4.79 -6.43
CA ARG A 95 -10.69 4.32 -7.77
C ARG A 95 -10.64 5.41 -8.82
N ALA A 96 -11.20 6.57 -8.52
CA ALA A 96 -11.24 7.70 -9.43
C ALA A 96 -9.84 8.17 -9.86
N PRO A 97 -9.68 8.73 -11.07
CA PRO A 97 -8.45 9.37 -11.50
C PRO A 97 -7.97 10.43 -10.51
N VAL A 98 -6.65 10.59 -10.40
CA VAL A 98 -6.10 11.63 -9.52
C VAL A 98 -6.57 13.04 -9.88
N SER A 99 -6.85 13.29 -11.16
CA SER A 99 -7.39 14.58 -11.63
C SER A 99 -8.75 14.91 -11.03
N GLU A 100 -9.61 13.91 -10.81
CA GLU A 100 -10.91 14.08 -10.16
C GLU A 100 -10.74 14.39 -8.66
N LEU A 101 -9.82 13.68 -7.99
CA LEU A 101 -9.52 13.91 -6.57
C LEU A 101 -8.84 15.26 -6.36
N ALA A 102 -8.03 15.72 -7.32
CA ALA A 102 -7.33 17.01 -7.24
C ALA A 102 -8.29 18.21 -7.26
N LEU A 103 -9.50 18.08 -7.79
CA LEU A 103 -10.51 19.15 -7.72
C LEU A 103 -10.82 19.55 -6.26
N ALA A 104 -10.55 18.69 -5.30
CA ALA A 104 -10.75 19.00 -3.88
C ALA A 104 -9.83 20.11 -3.35
N TYR A 105 -8.72 20.45 -4.03
CA TYR A 105 -7.87 21.58 -3.63
C TYR A 105 -8.56 22.93 -3.80
N ASP A 106 -9.33 23.07 -4.89
CA ASP A 106 -9.90 24.35 -5.30
C ASP A 106 -11.29 24.61 -4.71
N MET A 107 -11.86 23.60 -4.02
CA MET A 107 -13.20 23.66 -3.47
C MET A 107 -13.15 23.83 -1.95
N GLN A 108 -13.88 24.82 -1.41
CA GLN A 108 -14.10 24.91 0.03
C GLN A 108 -15.01 23.76 0.48
N GLU A 109 -14.60 23.05 1.55
CA GLU A 109 -15.37 21.95 2.15
C GLU A 109 -15.74 20.84 1.14
N ALA A 110 -14.86 20.56 0.16
CA ALA A 110 -15.10 19.52 -0.83
C ALA A 110 -15.43 18.17 -0.16
N THR A 111 -16.49 17.56 -0.62
CA THR A 111 -16.86 16.21 -0.21
C THR A 111 -17.19 15.37 -1.44
N MET A 112 -16.86 14.08 -1.38
CA MET A 112 -17.20 13.13 -2.44
C MET A 112 -18.01 11.99 -1.85
N ASP A 113 -19.14 11.69 -2.49
CA ASP A 113 -20.02 10.59 -2.10
C ASP A 113 -19.69 9.32 -2.89
N PHE A 114 -19.45 8.25 -2.19
CA PHE A 114 -19.16 6.92 -2.74
C PHE A 114 -20.38 6.01 -2.49
N PRO A 115 -21.25 5.82 -3.48
CA PRO A 115 -22.39 4.91 -3.35
C PRO A 115 -21.93 3.45 -3.25
N PHE A 116 -22.78 2.59 -2.74
CA PHE A 116 -22.63 1.14 -2.86
C PHE A 116 -23.14 0.67 -4.22
N SER A 117 -22.81 -0.57 -4.62
CA SER A 117 -23.45 -1.19 -5.79
C SER A 117 -24.98 -1.22 -5.61
N THR A 118 -25.72 -1.21 -6.70
CA THR A 118 -27.18 -1.18 -6.65
C THR A 118 -27.73 -2.38 -5.86
N GLU A 119 -27.17 -3.57 -6.10
CA GLU A 119 -27.62 -4.78 -5.39
C GLU A 119 -27.38 -4.69 -3.89
N PHE A 120 -26.18 -4.26 -3.49
CA PHE A 120 -25.84 -4.12 -2.07
C PHE A 120 -26.61 -2.99 -1.41
N SER A 121 -26.83 -1.88 -2.12
CA SER A 121 -27.65 -0.76 -1.63
C SER A 121 -29.10 -1.21 -1.35
N ASN A 122 -29.68 -2.01 -2.25
CA ASN A 122 -31.02 -2.57 -2.07
C ASN A 122 -31.10 -3.50 -0.85
N GLN A 123 -30.12 -4.41 -0.70
CA GLN A 123 -30.05 -5.29 0.46
C GLN A 123 -29.91 -4.50 1.77
N LEU A 124 -29.06 -3.46 1.77
CA LEU A 124 -28.86 -2.61 2.94
C LEU A 124 -30.13 -1.83 3.31
N GLN A 125 -30.90 -1.34 2.31
CA GLN A 125 -32.17 -0.68 2.54
C GLN A 125 -33.21 -1.65 3.11
N GLN A 126 -33.30 -2.88 2.58
CA GLN A 126 -34.25 -3.90 3.07
C GLN A 126 -33.95 -4.33 4.51
N SER A 127 -32.69 -4.24 4.97
CA SER A 127 -32.30 -4.54 6.35
C SER A 127 -32.64 -3.43 7.35
N GLN A 128 -33.09 -2.27 6.87
CA GLN A 128 -33.45 -1.12 7.71
C GLN A 128 -34.95 -1.15 8.05
N PRO A 129 -35.34 -0.55 9.22
CA PRO A 129 -36.74 -0.30 9.50
C PRO A 129 -37.40 0.57 8.41
N ASP A 130 -38.67 0.37 8.14
CA ASP A 130 -39.41 1.00 7.03
C ASP A 130 -39.23 2.52 6.96
N PHE A 131 -39.25 3.17 8.11
CA PHE A 131 -39.10 4.64 8.23
C PHE A 131 -37.66 5.13 8.01
N MET A 132 -36.67 4.21 7.90
CA MET A 132 -35.26 4.51 7.69
C MET A 132 -34.69 3.88 6.40
N ARG A 133 -35.53 3.40 5.50
CA ARG A 133 -35.12 2.78 4.22
C ARG A 133 -34.61 3.81 3.22
N PHE A 134 -33.50 4.42 3.52
CA PHE A 134 -32.84 5.39 2.64
C PHE A 134 -31.63 4.78 1.92
N PRO A 135 -31.37 5.23 0.68
CA PRO A 135 -30.09 4.94 0.04
C PRO A 135 -28.92 5.41 0.91
N VAL A 136 -27.93 4.52 1.11
CA VAL A 136 -26.78 4.80 1.96
C VAL A 136 -25.58 5.15 1.10
N VAL A 137 -24.85 6.17 1.50
CA VAL A 137 -23.59 6.61 0.84
C VAL A 137 -22.47 6.73 1.87
N ARG A 138 -21.25 6.62 1.39
CA ARG A 138 -20.04 6.89 2.18
C ARG A 138 -19.48 8.23 1.75
N ARG A 139 -19.47 9.21 2.62
CA ARG A 139 -18.95 10.55 2.33
C ARG A 139 -17.52 10.69 2.80
N ILE A 140 -16.63 11.09 1.89
CA ILE A 140 -15.24 11.41 2.16
C ILE A 140 -15.09 12.93 2.16
N GLY A 141 -14.45 13.48 3.18
CA GLY A 141 -14.15 14.91 3.26
C GLY A 141 -12.87 15.28 2.53
N GLN A 142 -12.73 16.57 2.25
CA GLN A 142 -11.64 17.18 1.48
C GLN A 142 -10.25 16.71 1.90
N SER A 143 -9.94 16.75 3.19
CA SER A 143 -8.60 16.39 3.70
C SER A 143 -8.15 15.00 3.28
N LYS A 144 -9.07 14.03 3.19
CA LYS A 144 -8.77 12.67 2.76
C LYS A 144 -8.58 12.56 1.24
N LEU A 145 -9.33 13.34 0.47
CA LEU A 145 -9.18 13.42 -0.99
C LEU A 145 -7.82 14.03 -1.34
N VAL A 146 -7.50 15.18 -0.74
CA VAL A 146 -6.21 15.87 -0.88
C VAL A 146 -5.06 14.96 -0.47
N ASN A 147 -5.19 14.24 0.66
CA ASN A 147 -4.13 13.33 1.11
C ASN A 147 -3.78 12.26 0.06
N VAL A 148 -4.73 11.74 -0.69
CA VAL A 148 -4.42 10.78 -1.77
C VAL A 148 -3.55 11.42 -2.84
N VAL A 149 -3.89 12.66 -3.24
CA VAL A 149 -3.13 13.39 -4.25
C VAL A 149 -1.72 13.72 -3.77
N GLU A 150 -1.57 14.11 -2.50
CA GLU A 150 -0.26 14.33 -1.88
C GLU A 150 0.57 13.03 -1.80
N GLN A 151 -0.05 11.90 -1.47
CA GLN A 151 0.64 10.61 -1.47
C GLN A 151 1.18 10.22 -2.85
N VAL A 152 0.45 10.50 -3.91
CA VAL A 152 0.94 10.31 -5.29
C VAL A 152 2.14 11.22 -5.57
N ARG A 153 2.05 12.51 -5.18
CA ARG A 153 3.11 13.49 -5.36
C ARG A 153 4.39 13.12 -4.62
N ASN A 154 4.25 12.70 -3.36
CA ASN A 154 5.38 12.25 -2.54
C ASN A 154 6.06 11.01 -3.16
N ARG A 155 5.30 10.02 -3.64
CA ARG A 155 5.87 8.84 -4.31
C ARG A 155 6.65 9.20 -5.57
N LEU A 156 6.18 10.16 -6.35
CA LEU A 156 6.91 10.66 -7.52
C LEU A 156 8.20 11.35 -7.10
N LEU A 157 8.18 12.12 -6.02
CA LEU A 157 9.37 12.79 -5.50
C LEU A 157 10.39 11.76 -5.01
N ASP A 158 9.98 10.82 -4.17
CA ASP A 158 10.84 9.77 -3.64
C ASP A 158 11.48 8.96 -4.77
N TRP A 159 10.69 8.58 -5.79
CA TRP A 159 11.20 7.88 -6.96
C TRP A 159 12.23 8.71 -7.74
N SER A 160 11.96 9.99 -7.94
CA SER A 160 12.89 10.88 -8.64
C SER A 160 14.20 11.09 -7.89
N LEU A 161 14.16 11.16 -6.56
CA LEU A 161 15.35 11.22 -5.69
C LEU A 161 16.16 9.92 -5.77
N ALA A 162 15.48 8.77 -5.81
CA ALA A 162 16.15 7.50 -5.99
C ALA A 162 16.85 7.37 -7.35
N LEU A 163 16.27 7.90 -8.42
CA LEU A 163 16.92 7.99 -9.73
C LEU A 163 18.18 8.85 -9.67
N GLU A 164 18.11 10.01 -9.02
CA GLU A 164 19.26 10.91 -8.84
C GLU A 164 20.39 10.24 -8.06
N GLN A 165 20.08 9.55 -6.94
CA GLN A 165 21.08 8.82 -6.14
C GLN A 165 21.85 7.78 -6.94
N GLN A 166 21.25 7.24 -8.01
CA GLN A 166 21.89 6.31 -8.93
C GLN A 166 22.58 7.00 -10.10
N GLY A 167 22.58 8.34 -10.13
CA GLY A 167 23.16 9.14 -11.20
C GLY A 167 22.34 9.14 -12.50
N ILE A 168 21.06 8.73 -12.43
CA ILE A 168 20.14 8.68 -13.58
C ILE A 168 19.45 10.03 -13.70
N LEU A 169 20.01 10.95 -14.48
CA LEU A 169 19.59 12.33 -14.55
C LEU A 169 18.81 12.70 -15.81
N GLY A 170 19.06 12.02 -16.91
CA GLY A 170 18.39 12.27 -18.20
C GLY A 170 18.82 13.57 -18.86
N GLU A 171 20.07 13.65 -19.31
CA GLU A 171 20.59 14.81 -20.01
C GLU A 171 19.96 14.95 -21.42
N ASN A 172 19.62 16.18 -21.81
CA ASN A 172 18.97 16.48 -23.09
C ASN A 172 17.73 15.61 -23.38
N LEU A 173 16.95 15.28 -22.37
CA LEU A 173 15.76 14.40 -22.46
C LEU A 173 16.07 12.97 -22.92
N GLN A 174 17.32 12.51 -22.77
CA GLN A 174 17.74 11.17 -23.14
C GLN A 174 18.34 10.44 -21.95
N PHE A 175 18.20 9.13 -21.96
CA PHE A 175 18.81 8.22 -20.98
C PHE A 175 19.74 7.25 -21.72
N THR A 176 20.90 7.02 -21.16
CA THR A 176 21.89 6.06 -21.69
C THR A 176 21.40 4.63 -21.50
N GLN A 177 22.04 3.67 -22.20
CA GLN A 177 21.76 2.26 -21.99
C GLN A 177 22.12 1.83 -20.55
N GLN A 178 23.13 2.46 -19.95
CA GLN A 178 23.50 2.23 -18.55
C GLN A 178 22.41 2.69 -17.59
N ASP A 179 21.78 3.84 -17.83
CA ASP A 179 20.66 4.34 -17.03
C ASP A 179 19.48 3.36 -17.10
N LYS A 180 19.13 2.86 -18.28
CA LYS A 180 18.06 1.87 -18.48
C LYS A 180 18.33 0.56 -17.76
N ASN A 181 19.59 0.14 -17.66
CA ASN A 181 19.97 -1.09 -16.96
C ASN A 181 19.94 -0.92 -15.43
N ARG A 182 20.23 0.29 -14.91
CA ARG A 182 20.22 0.61 -13.47
C ARG A 182 18.81 0.95 -12.94
N ALA A 183 18.00 1.60 -13.74
CA ALA A 183 16.68 2.09 -13.32
C ALA A 183 15.76 1.00 -12.74
N PRO A 184 15.67 -0.25 -13.25
CA PRO A 184 14.85 -1.30 -12.64
C PRO A 184 15.29 -1.65 -11.23
N MET A 185 16.59 -1.67 -10.92
CA MET A 185 17.09 -1.96 -9.57
C MET A 185 16.68 -0.87 -8.58
N THR A 186 16.63 0.38 -9.01
CA THR A 186 16.16 1.52 -8.23
C THR A 186 14.66 1.43 -7.97
N THR A 187 13.90 0.97 -8.97
CA THR A 187 12.44 0.92 -8.96
C THR A 187 11.90 -0.29 -8.19
N ASN A 188 12.62 -1.42 -8.17
CA ASN A 188 12.22 -2.62 -7.42
C ASN A 188 12.14 -2.37 -5.90
N ASN A 189 12.85 -1.35 -5.40
CA ASN A 189 12.75 -0.89 -4.01
C ASN A 189 11.54 0.05 -3.78
N PHE A 190 10.86 0.48 -4.85
CA PHE A 190 9.67 1.34 -4.81
C PHE A 190 8.41 0.53 -5.04
N ASN A 191 7.65 0.31 -3.98
CA ASN A 191 6.33 -0.29 -4.12
C ASN A 191 5.29 0.79 -4.39
N PHE A 192 5.02 1.08 -5.66
CA PHE A 192 3.99 2.04 -6.07
C PHE A 192 2.57 1.58 -5.68
N HIS A 193 2.34 0.28 -5.50
CA HIS A 193 1.04 -0.33 -5.25
C HIS A 193 0.70 -0.55 -3.77
N GLY A 194 1.64 -0.42 -2.87
CA GLY A 194 1.44 -0.66 -1.44
C GLY A 194 2.59 -0.12 -0.59
N ASN A 195 2.59 -0.40 0.69
CA ASN A 195 3.58 0.08 1.65
C ASN A 195 5.01 0.04 1.13
N ILE A 196 5.76 1.10 1.38
CA ILE A 196 7.21 1.19 1.13
C ILE A 196 7.90 0.11 1.97
N SER A 197 8.15 -1.05 1.37
CA SER A 197 9.06 -2.04 1.93
C SER A 197 10.44 -1.72 1.37
N ASN A 198 11.31 -1.16 2.23
CA ASN A 198 12.71 -0.77 2.00
C ASN A 198 12.99 0.69 1.56
N ALA A 199 12.43 1.68 2.25
CA ALA A 199 13.19 2.91 2.46
C ALA A 199 14.15 2.61 3.63
N GLY A 200 15.44 2.49 3.37
CA GLY A 200 16.45 2.44 4.41
C GLY A 200 16.21 3.58 5.39
N VAL A 201 16.31 3.27 6.68
CA VAL A 201 16.07 4.20 7.79
C VAL A 201 16.83 5.50 7.57
N ILE A 202 16.14 6.56 7.16
CA ILE A 202 16.58 7.94 7.29
C ILE A 202 15.63 8.59 8.29
N GLY A 203 16.08 8.72 9.53
CA GLY A 203 15.41 9.48 10.56
C GLY A 203 14.93 8.63 11.75
N ALA A 204 15.68 8.70 12.85
CA ALA A 204 15.23 8.36 14.18
C ALA A 204 14.02 9.23 14.54
N ASP A 205 13.01 8.62 15.18
CA ASP A 205 11.78 9.19 15.73
C ASP A 205 10.54 9.16 14.82
N ASN A 206 10.01 7.93 14.57
CA ASN A 206 8.60 7.73 14.21
C ASN A 206 8.04 6.46 14.87
N HIS A 207 7.25 6.66 15.93
CA HIS A 207 6.70 5.60 16.77
C HIS A 207 5.44 4.90 16.20
N ASP A 208 4.99 5.18 14.95
CA ASP A 208 3.77 4.61 14.35
C ASP A 208 3.96 4.07 12.92
N PHE A 209 5.02 3.29 12.68
CA PHE A 209 5.21 2.64 11.39
C PHE A 209 4.86 1.14 11.49
N THR A 210 3.67 0.76 11.00
CA THR A 210 3.32 -0.65 10.82
C THR A 210 3.84 -1.14 9.48
N GLN A 211 5.02 -1.72 9.48
CA GLN A 211 5.61 -2.38 8.32
C GLN A 211 4.93 -3.74 8.10
N GLN A 212 4.14 -3.89 7.02
CA GLN A 212 3.72 -5.21 6.54
C GLN A 212 4.79 -5.75 5.59
N ASN A 213 5.75 -6.49 6.13
CA ASN A 213 6.68 -7.28 5.33
C ASN A 213 5.93 -8.48 4.74
N THR A 214 5.64 -8.44 3.43
CA THR A 214 5.28 -9.66 2.70
C THR A 214 6.58 -10.40 2.41
N LEU A 215 6.94 -11.35 3.27
CA LEU A 215 8.14 -12.15 3.09
C LEU A 215 7.99 -13.00 1.82
N GLN A 216 8.82 -12.75 0.83
CA GLN A 216 8.94 -13.64 -0.34
C GLN A 216 9.82 -14.83 0.06
N VAL A 217 9.19 -15.82 0.67
CA VAL A 217 9.84 -17.11 0.97
C VAL A 217 9.39 -18.09 -0.09
N THR A 218 10.36 -18.68 -0.80
CA THR A 218 10.10 -19.78 -1.75
C THR A 218 10.18 -21.10 -1.00
N ALA A 219 9.34 -22.07 -1.39
CA ALA A 219 9.33 -23.40 -0.78
C ALA A 219 10.74 -24.03 -0.86
N GLY A 220 11.24 -24.50 0.30
CA GLY A 220 12.56 -25.13 0.42
C GLY A 220 13.76 -24.18 0.45
N ASP A 221 13.58 -22.86 0.29
CA ASP A 221 14.65 -21.86 0.36
C ASP A 221 14.83 -21.36 1.80
N PHE A 222 15.72 -22.01 2.56
CA PHE A 222 16.00 -21.65 3.94
C PHE A 222 16.72 -20.30 4.07
N ASP A 223 17.52 -19.89 3.10
CA ASP A 223 18.23 -18.61 3.15
C ASP A 223 17.25 -17.44 3.00
N ALA A 224 16.26 -17.58 2.13
CA ALA A 224 15.15 -16.62 2.03
C ALA A 224 14.30 -16.56 3.30
N LEU A 225 14.00 -17.73 3.91
CA LEU A 225 13.29 -17.81 5.19
C LEU A 225 14.10 -17.14 6.31
N LYS A 226 15.40 -17.42 6.42
CA LYS A 226 16.32 -16.81 7.39
C LYS A 226 16.31 -15.28 7.28
N ALA A 227 16.56 -14.75 6.09
CA ALA A 227 16.56 -13.30 5.85
C ALA A 227 15.21 -12.66 6.23
N GLY A 228 14.12 -13.34 5.93
CA GLY A 228 12.78 -12.91 6.30
C GLY A 228 12.57 -12.86 7.82
N LEU A 229 12.94 -13.90 8.56
CA LEU A 229 12.80 -13.94 10.01
C LEU A 229 13.71 -12.92 10.72
N GLU A 230 14.94 -12.73 10.25
CA GLU A 230 15.85 -11.71 10.77
C GLU A 230 15.27 -10.30 10.57
N SER A 231 14.61 -10.04 9.44
CA SER A 231 13.92 -8.76 9.17
C SER A 231 12.70 -8.52 10.09
N LEU A 232 12.11 -9.57 10.64
CA LEU A 232 11.03 -9.53 11.63
C LEU A 232 11.53 -9.37 13.08
N GLY A 233 12.85 -9.30 13.28
CA GLY A 233 13.46 -9.13 14.60
C GLY A 233 13.84 -10.44 15.33
N PHE A 234 13.75 -11.60 14.64
CA PHE A 234 14.30 -12.84 15.19
C PHE A 234 15.83 -12.82 15.15
N THR A 235 16.46 -13.32 16.21
CA THR A 235 17.92 -13.38 16.28
C THR A 235 18.47 -14.54 15.44
N ALA A 236 19.74 -14.48 15.08
CA ALA A 236 20.42 -15.59 14.40
C ALA A 236 20.34 -16.90 15.19
N GLN A 237 20.26 -16.83 16.53
CA GLN A 237 20.09 -17.99 17.39
C GLN A 237 18.67 -18.57 17.26
N ASP A 238 17.63 -17.74 17.19
CA ASP A 238 16.25 -18.18 16.97
C ASP A 238 16.11 -18.92 15.66
N VAL A 239 16.72 -18.37 14.61
CA VAL A 239 16.71 -18.98 13.26
C VAL A 239 17.43 -20.31 13.24
N GLN A 240 18.52 -20.44 13.98
CA GLN A 240 19.26 -21.71 14.12
C GLN A 240 18.45 -22.76 14.90
N GLU A 241 17.76 -22.35 15.97
CA GLU A 241 16.83 -23.22 16.71
C GLU A 241 15.68 -23.70 15.81
N LEU A 242 15.10 -22.79 14.99
CA LEU A 242 14.07 -23.15 14.02
C LEU A 242 14.58 -24.17 13.00
N LYS A 243 15.79 -23.99 12.46
CA LYS A 243 16.38 -24.96 11.54
C LYS A 243 16.44 -26.35 12.14
N THR A 244 16.90 -26.46 13.39
CA THR A 244 16.97 -27.73 14.11
C THR A 244 15.58 -28.35 14.27
N VAL A 245 14.55 -27.53 14.53
CA VAL A 245 13.17 -27.98 14.63
C VAL A 245 12.67 -28.52 13.30
N LEU A 246 12.88 -27.79 12.21
CA LEU A 246 12.47 -28.18 10.86
C LEU A 246 13.18 -29.45 10.39
N ASP A 247 14.47 -29.60 10.68
CA ASP A 247 15.27 -30.77 10.32
C ASP A 247 14.86 -32.02 11.16
N SER A 248 14.23 -31.84 12.34
CA SER A 248 13.84 -32.94 13.26
C SER A 248 12.44 -33.48 13.03
N GLU A 249 11.60 -32.82 12.21
CA GLU A 249 10.22 -33.23 11.95
C GLU A 249 9.99 -33.50 10.45
N PRO A 250 9.27 -34.58 10.10
CA PRO A 250 8.93 -34.83 8.69
C PRO A 250 7.99 -33.76 8.17
N VAL A 251 8.16 -33.38 6.90
CA VAL A 251 7.29 -32.40 6.23
C VAL A 251 5.82 -32.88 6.32
N PRO A 252 4.87 -32.02 6.73
CA PRO A 252 3.47 -32.41 6.84
C PRO A 252 2.91 -32.93 5.52
N ALA A 253 2.16 -34.02 5.56
CA ALA A 253 1.50 -34.58 4.38
C ALA A 253 0.31 -33.73 3.89
N GLU A 254 -0.18 -32.81 4.71
CA GLU A 254 -1.29 -31.89 4.39
C GLU A 254 -0.77 -30.46 4.19
N PRO A 255 -1.05 -29.83 3.05
CA PRO A 255 -0.69 -28.42 2.81
C PRO A 255 -1.31 -27.49 3.88
N GLY A 256 -0.52 -26.54 4.39
CA GLY A 256 -1.00 -25.52 5.34
C GLY A 256 -0.95 -25.91 6.81
N ARG A 257 -0.49 -27.10 7.16
CA ARG A 257 -0.36 -27.53 8.58
C ARG A 257 1.03 -27.21 9.11
N VAL A 258 1.09 -26.26 10.04
CA VAL A 258 2.34 -25.93 10.76
C VAL A 258 2.60 -26.98 11.84
N LEU A 259 3.86 -27.42 11.94
CA LEU A 259 4.31 -28.44 12.88
C LEU A 259 4.15 -27.98 14.34
N PRO A 260 3.72 -28.85 15.28
CA PRO A 260 3.53 -28.50 16.71
C PRO A 260 4.77 -27.87 17.36
N LYS A 261 5.98 -28.35 17.00
CA LYS A 261 7.23 -27.82 17.55
C LYS A 261 7.55 -26.41 17.02
N VAL A 262 7.09 -26.05 15.81
CA VAL A 262 7.20 -24.70 15.28
C VAL A 262 6.36 -23.72 16.09
N TYR A 263 5.14 -24.11 16.50
CA TYR A 263 4.33 -23.30 17.41
C TYR A 263 5.00 -23.11 18.78
N ALA A 264 5.62 -24.16 19.34
CA ALA A 264 6.36 -24.04 20.58
C ALA A 264 7.58 -23.11 20.45
N TRP A 265 8.30 -23.18 19.34
CA TRP A 265 9.40 -22.28 19.03
C TRP A 265 8.92 -20.82 18.90
N ILE A 266 7.82 -20.57 18.17
CA ILE A 266 7.22 -19.22 18.04
C ILE A 266 6.78 -18.70 19.41
N GLY A 267 6.18 -19.53 20.26
CA GLY A 267 5.80 -19.12 21.62
C GLY A 267 7.00 -18.64 22.44
N LYS A 268 8.11 -19.38 22.40
CA LYS A 268 9.35 -19.03 23.10
C LYS A 268 10.02 -17.74 22.56
N ALA A 269 10.08 -17.58 21.23
CA ALA A 269 10.63 -16.38 20.61
C ALA A 269 9.66 -15.20 20.70
N GLY A 270 8.34 -15.46 20.67
CA GLY A 270 7.27 -14.47 20.69
C GLY A 270 7.22 -13.65 21.98
N GLU A 271 7.49 -14.25 23.15
CA GLU A 271 7.57 -13.52 24.42
C GLU A 271 8.61 -12.39 24.35
N ARG A 272 9.79 -12.66 23.81
CA ARG A 272 10.87 -11.65 23.64
C ARG A 272 10.51 -10.59 22.61
N LEU A 273 9.82 -10.97 21.56
CA LEU A 273 9.38 -10.04 20.51
C LEU A 273 8.26 -9.11 20.99
N LEU A 274 7.37 -9.60 21.85
CA LEU A 274 6.35 -8.81 22.53
C LEU A 274 6.98 -7.76 23.46
N ASP A 275 7.99 -8.14 24.24
CA ASP A 275 8.73 -7.23 25.11
C ASP A 275 9.49 -6.14 24.32
N ALA A 276 9.86 -6.45 23.06
CA ALA A 276 10.48 -5.52 22.14
C ALA A 276 9.47 -4.69 21.32
N GLY A 277 8.16 -4.82 21.55
CA GLY A 277 7.12 -4.11 20.81
C GLY A 277 6.83 -4.66 19.40
N LEU A 278 7.27 -5.88 19.11
CA LEU A 278 7.13 -6.56 17.80
C LEU A 278 5.98 -7.59 17.81
N ASP A 279 4.81 -7.19 18.30
CA ASP A 279 3.60 -8.02 18.46
C ASP A 279 3.10 -8.70 17.16
N LYS A 280 3.44 -8.12 15.99
CA LYS A 280 3.07 -8.64 14.66
C LYS A 280 4.07 -9.63 14.05
N ALA A 281 5.24 -9.79 14.65
CA ALA A 281 6.29 -10.66 14.10
C ALA A 281 5.89 -12.16 14.11
N ALA A 282 5.19 -12.63 15.14
CA ALA A 282 4.80 -14.03 15.26
C ALA A 282 3.82 -14.51 14.17
N PRO A 283 2.73 -13.80 13.82
CA PRO A 283 1.87 -14.17 12.70
C PRO A 283 2.60 -14.20 11.35
N LEU A 284 3.49 -13.24 11.10
CA LEU A 284 4.26 -13.16 9.86
C LEU A 284 5.31 -14.27 9.77
N ALA A 285 5.91 -14.66 10.88
CA ALA A 285 6.81 -15.82 10.94
C ALA A 285 6.09 -17.13 10.60
N ILE A 286 4.86 -17.31 11.11
CA ILE A 286 4.02 -18.48 10.75
C ILE A 286 3.77 -18.52 9.25
N GLU A 287 3.40 -17.41 8.64
CA GLU A 287 3.16 -17.30 7.20
C GLU A 287 4.43 -17.63 6.39
N ALA A 288 5.59 -17.09 6.81
CA ALA A 288 6.86 -17.35 6.15
C ALA A 288 7.26 -18.84 6.21
N ILE A 289 7.11 -19.47 7.39
CA ILE A 289 7.42 -20.89 7.57
C ILE A 289 6.45 -21.76 6.77
N THR A 290 5.16 -21.38 6.70
CA THR A 290 4.16 -22.10 5.92
C THR A 290 4.53 -22.08 4.43
N LYS A 291 4.92 -20.92 3.89
CA LYS A 291 5.41 -20.79 2.50
C LYS A 291 6.68 -21.62 2.26
N TYR A 292 7.61 -21.62 3.20
CA TYR A 292 8.82 -22.44 3.14
C TYR A 292 8.51 -23.93 3.06
N LEU A 293 7.50 -24.40 3.79
CA LEU A 293 7.05 -25.79 3.78
C LEU A 293 6.23 -26.16 2.51
N GLY A 294 5.98 -25.21 1.62
CA GLY A 294 5.29 -25.48 0.35
C GLY A 294 3.77 -25.52 0.45
N ALA A 295 3.20 -24.86 1.44
CA ALA A 295 1.76 -24.81 1.69
C ALA A 295 1.15 -23.45 1.27
#